data_8b05e751d26be31dc114b0aa2a5fcbe2
#
_entry.id   8b05e751d26be31dc114b0aa2a5fcbe2
#
_cell.length_a   1.000
_cell.length_b   1.000
_cell.length_c   1.000
_cell.angle_alpha   90.00
_cell.angle_beta   90.00
_cell.angle_gamma   90.00
#
_symmetry.space_group_name_H-M   'P 1'
#
loop_
_entity.id
_entity.type
_entity.pdbx_description
1 polymer ?
#
loop_
_entity_poly.entity_id
_entity_poly.type
_entity_poly.pdbx_seq_one_letter_code
_entity_poly.pdbx_strand_id
1 'polypeptide(L)'
;LRLLLGHGPLIEEGADVGQSSAHERPLSVTEILVVTFTEAATAELRGRIRGRIHEARLAFMRGESKDDLLAQLLVEVEDHELAARRLLAAERQMDEAAVFTIHGFCQRMLRQNAFESGALFETEFLTDDSQLRLQAVSDYWRAEFYPVDKTLASSVRALWPSPAALLREMGSWLDNSELEIHPALGDETLAARHQAAMSRIAAVKSEWLAQMDEIRRQTDGQISRYTGKNYEGWLAKIADWAQDESSGYAIPKELERFGQTVLEENLKKGGTVPTLPLFGEIDALLASRPGIRDLVLQRAARVVRSRMQESKRQAHQLSFDDLLRDLDGALGSGLGERLCERIRATYRVAMIDEFQDTDPQQYRIFHRLYGGHQDTALLMIGDPKQAIYGFRGADIFTYIQAR
;
A
#
# COMPACT_ATOMS: atom_id res chain seq x y z
N LEU A 1 -3.95 -32.28 12.43
CA LEU A 1 -4.01 -33.70 12.81
C LEU A 1 -3.70 -34.61 11.64
N ARG A 2 -4.41 -34.51 10.51
CA ARG A 2 -4.22 -35.40 9.36
C ARG A 2 -2.77 -35.39 8.87
N LEU A 3 -2.14 -34.21 8.72
CA LEU A 3 -0.73 -34.08 8.31
C LEU A 3 0.25 -34.77 9.29
N LEU A 4 -0.02 -34.71 10.59
CA LEU A 4 0.80 -35.39 11.61
C LEU A 4 0.69 -36.94 11.52
N LEU A 5 -0.41 -37.41 10.94
CA LEU A 5 -0.68 -38.86 10.77
C LEU A 5 -0.30 -39.36 9.36
N GLY A 6 0.04 -38.49 8.44
CA GLY A 6 0.39 -38.83 7.05
C GLY A 6 -0.82 -38.93 6.12
N HIS A 7 -1.84 -38.16 6.39
CA HIS A 7 -3.05 -38.02 5.54
C HIS A 7 -3.19 -36.61 5.00
N GLY A 8 -3.70 -36.46 3.79
CA GLY A 8 -4.00 -35.17 3.19
C GLY A 8 -5.05 -34.38 3.99
N PRO A 9 -5.10 -33.05 3.84
CA PRO A 9 -6.15 -32.24 4.43
C PRO A 9 -7.52 -32.63 3.87
N LEU A 10 -8.59 -32.44 4.66
CA LEU A 10 -9.95 -32.47 4.13
C LEU A 10 -10.15 -31.20 3.33
N ILE A 11 -10.60 -31.35 2.09
CA ILE A 11 -10.82 -30.24 1.18
C ILE A 11 -12.29 -30.21 0.84
N GLU A 12 -12.90 -29.03 0.92
CA GLU A 12 -14.31 -28.86 0.55
C GLU A 12 -14.51 -29.13 -0.95
N GLU A 13 -15.66 -29.72 -1.31
CA GLU A 13 -16.01 -29.97 -2.72
C GLU A 13 -16.01 -28.65 -3.50
N GLY A 14 -15.19 -28.59 -4.56
CA GLY A 14 -15.05 -27.42 -5.43
C GLY A 14 -13.81 -26.56 -5.20
N ALA A 15 -12.95 -26.90 -4.25
CA ALA A 15 -11.62 -26.28 -4.15
C ALA A 15 -10.69 -26.84 -5.23
N ASP A 16 -9.97 -25.95 -5.93
CA ASP A 16 -8.95 -26.35 -6.90
C ASP A 16 -7.74 -26.89 -6.14
N VAL A 17 -7.63 -28.21 -6.12
CA VAL A 17 -6.57 -28.91 -5.39
C VAL A 17 -5.47 -29.28 -6.35
N GLY A 18 -4.40 -28.51 -6.33
CA GLY A 18 -3.15 -28.94 -6.94
C GLY A 18 -2.71 -30.31 -6.33
N GLN A 19 -2.23 -31.22 -7.15
CA GLN A 19 -1.65 -32.48 -6.68
C GLN A 19 -0.41 -32.18 -5.83
N SER A 20 -0.53 -32.27 -4.51
CA SER A 20 0.59 -32.08 -3.59
C SER A 20 0.91 -33.40 -2.90
N SER A 21 2.18 -33.78 -2.92
CA SER A 21 2.71 -34.93 -2.18
C SER A 21 3.21 -34.58 -0.78
N ALA A 22 3.02 -33.35 -0.32
CA ALA A 22 3.52 -32.86 0.97
C ALA A 22 3.03 -33.68 2.18
N HIS A 23 1.93 -34.39 2.02
CA HIS A 23 1.28 -35.21 3.05
C HIS A 23 1.47 -36.72 2.88
N GLU A 24 2.25 -37.20 1.91
CA GLU A 24 2.49 -38.63 1.68
C GLU A 24 3.24 -39.34 2.83
N ARG A 25 3.81 -38.54 3.72
CA ARG A 25 4.39 -39.01 4.99
C ARG A 25 3.89 -38.18 6.17
N PRO A 26 3.93 -38.75 7.39
CA PRO A 26 3.69 -37.96 8.59
C PRO A 26 4.67 -36.79 8.71
N LEU A 27 4.16 -35.61 9.02
CA LEU A 27 4.95 -34.42 9.31
C LEU A 27 5.08 -34.18 10.81
N SER A 28 6.17 -33.55 11.23
CA SER A 28 6.30 -33.04 12.61
C SER A 28 5.64 -31.66 12.71
N VAL A 29 5.34 -31.21 13.92
CA VAL A 29 4.80 -29.86 14.17
C VAL A 29 5.77 -28.76 13.77
N THR A 30 7.07 -29.05 13.66
CA THR A 30 8.11 -28.13 13.24
C THR A 30 8.20 -27.96 11.71
N GLU A 31 7.63 -28.93 10.95
CA GLU A 31 7.58 -28.88 9.49
C GLU A 31 6.29 -28.22 8.94
N ILE A 32 5.34 -27.92 9.83
CA ILE A 32 4.06 -27.26 9.49
C ILE A 32 4.13 -25.82 9.98
N LEU A 33 4.30 -24.89 9.05
CA LEU A 33 4.26 -23.47 9.32
C LEU A 33 2.81 -23.02 9.47
N VAL A 34 2.50 -22.32 10.55
CA VAL A 34 1.21 -21.65 10.73
C VAL A 34 1.47 -20.17 10.97
N VAL A 35 0.86 -19.29 10.18
CA VAL A 35 1.03 -17.85 10.32
C VAL A 35 -0.29 -17.15 10.61
N THR A 36 -0.21 -16.15 11.49
CA THR A 36 -1.32 -15.30 11.92
C THR A 36 -0.93 -13.82 11.88
N PHE A 37 -1.87 -12.91 12.18
CA PHE A 37 -1.61 -11.46 12.17
C PHE A 37 -1.07 -10.92 13.49
N THR A 38 -1.40 -11.52 14.64
CA THR A 38 -1.06 -10.96 15.96
C THR A 38 -0.40 -11.99 16.86
N GLU A 39 0.43 -11.54 17.79
CA GLU A 39 1.05 -12.39 18.80
C GLU A 39 -0.01 -13.05 19.71
N ALA A 40 -1.10 -12.33 20.03
CA ALA A 40 -2.19 -12.88 20.82
C ALA A 40 -2.88 -14.04 20.10
N ALA A 41 -3.20 -13.86 18.78
CA ALA A 41 -3.77 -14.94 17.96
C ALA A 41 -2.81 -16.13 17.84
N THR A 42 -1.50 -15.86 17.69
CA THR A 42 -0.46 -16.91 17.64
C THR A 42 -0.44 -17.75 18.92
N ALA A 43 -0.49 -17.09 20.09
CA ALA A 43 -0.49 -17.79 21.38
C ALA A 43 -1.79 -18.61 21.59
N GLU A 44 -2.94 -18.03 21.27
CA GLU A 44 -4.23 -18.72 21.34
C GLU A 44 -4.26 -19.95 20.41
N LEU A 45 -3.89 -19.77 19.14
CA LEU A 45 -3.90 -20.84 18.15
C LEU A 45 -2.95 -21.97 18.54
N ARG A 46 -1.77 -21.67 19.06
CA ARG A 46 -0.83 -22.68 19.59
C ARG A 46 -1.46 -23.48 20.73
N GLY A 47 -2.17 -22.81 21.65
CA GLY A 47 -2.91 -23.48 22.73
C GLY A 47 -4.03 -24.39 22.22
N ARG A 48 -4.82 -23.91 21.25
CA ARG A 48 -5.91 -24.68 20.61
C ARG A 48 -5.38 -25.89 19.85
N ILE A 49 -4.28 -25.75 19.09
CA ILE A 49 -3.64 -26.86 18.38
C ILE A 49 -3.15 -27.92 19.36
N ARG A 50 -2.47 -27.52 20.46
CA ARG A 50 -2.01 -28.43 21.50
C ARG A 50 -3.17 -29.20 22.13
N GLY A 51 -4.24 -28.49 22.50
CA GLY A 51 -5.46 -29.12 23.05
C GLY A 51 -6.08 -30.12 22.08
N ARG A 52 -6.17 -29.78 20.80
CA ARG A 52 -6.74 -30.65 19.79
C ARG A 52 -5.88 -31.90 19.51
N ILE A 53 -4.54 -31.78 19.55
CA ILE A 53 -3.61 -32.93 19.47
C ILE A 53 -3.81 -33.84 20.67
N HIS A 54 -3.94 -33.28 21.87
CA HIS A 54 -4.18 -34.05 23.10
C HIS A 54 -5.50 -34.82 23.04
N GLU A 55 -6.60 -34.18 22.66
CA GLU A 55 -7.92 -34.81 22.48
C GLU A 55 -7.86 -35.94 21.46
N ALA A 56 -7.23 -35.73 20.31
CA ALA A 56 -7.06 -36.74 19.28
C ALA A 56 -6.25 -37.95 19.82
N ARG A 57 -5.16 -37.70 20.52
CA ARG A 57 -4.36 -38.76 21.15
C ARG A 57 -5.20 -39.63 22.09
N LEU A 58 -6.02 -39.00 22.94
CA LEU A 58 -6.92 -39.74 23.85
C LEU A 58 -7.99 -40.52 23.08
N ALA A 59 -8.51 -40.00 22.00
CA ALA A 59 -9.47 -40.69 21.13
C ALA A 59 -8.85 -41.96 20.53
N PHE A 60 -7.63 -41.88 20.00
CA PHE A 60 -6.90 -43.05 19.48
C PHE A 60 -6.57 -44.07 20.56
N MET A 61 -6.25 -43.64 21.78
CA MET A 61 -6.03 -44.57 22.91
C MET A 61 -7.30 -45.30 23.36
N ARG A 62 -8.47 -44.66 23.21
CA ARG A 62 -9.76 -45.24 23.62
C ARG A 62 -10.44 -46.03 22.51
N GLY A 63 -10.10 -45.72 21.24
CA GLY A 63 -10.75 -46.27 20.05
C GLY A 63 -12.14 -45.67 19.75
N GLU A 64 -12.52 -44.58 20.45
CA GLU A 64 -13.81 -43.92 20.28
C GLU A 64 -13.72 -42.41 20.49
N SER A 65 -14.60 -41.64 19.83
CA SER A 65 -14.77 -40.21 20.02
C SER A 65 -16.21 -39.77 19.75
N LYS A 66 -16.65 -38.75 20.49
CA LYS A 66 -17.92 -38.07 20.23
C LYS A 66 -17.80 -36.93 19.21
N ASP A 67 -16.60 -36.59 18.88
CA ASP A 67 -16.29 -35.54 17.86
C ASP A 67 -16.26 -36.22 16.50
N ASP A 68 -17.07 -35.72 15.55
CA ASP A 68 -17.29 -36.32 14.23
C ASP A 68 -15.97 -36.42 13.43
N LEU A 69 -15.11 -35.38 13.49
CA LEU A 69 -13.85 -35.35 12.77
C LEU A 69 -12.85 -36.38 13.37
N LEU A 70 -12.82 -36.52 14.68
CA LEU A 70 -12.00 -37.53 15.34
C LEU A 70 -12.53 -38.96 15.11
N ALA A 71 -13.85 -39.15 15.09
CA ALA A 71 -14.47 -40.43 14.77
C ALA A 71 -14.13 -40.85 13.32
N GLN A 72 -14.16 -39.92 12.36
CA GLN A 72 -13.73 -40.16 10.99
C GLN A 72 -12.24 -40.55 10.91
N LEU A 73 -11.36 -39.86 11.63
CA LEU A 73 -9.94 -40.18 11.66
C LEU A 73 -9.66 -41.56 12.27
N LEU A 74 -10.45 -41.98 13.26
CA LEU A 74 -10.35 -43.34 13.87
C LEU A 74 -10.70 -44.43 12.84
N VAL A 75 -11.60 -44.16 11.89
CA VAL A 75 -11.92 -45.11 10.82
C VAL A 75 -10.85 -45.13 9.73
N GLU A 76 -10.28 -43.95 9.40
CA GLU A 76 -9.28 -43.81 8.32
C GLU A 76 -7.88 -44.35 8.71
N VAL A 77 -7.53 -44.33 9.99
CA VAL A 77 -6.21 -44.74 10.49
C VAL A 77 -6.26 -46.10 11.11
N GLU A 78 -5.65 -47.09 10.46
CA GLU A 78 -5.69 -48.48 10.91
C GLU A 78 -4.90 -48.72 12.21
N ASP A 79 -3.69 -48.14 12.33
CA ASP A 79 -2.80 -48.34 13.50
C ASP A 79 -3.00 -47.22 14.53
N HIS A 80 -3.96 -47.44 15.42
CA HIS A 80 -4.29 -46.48 16.49
C HIS A 80 -3.15 -46.29 17.50
N GLU A 81 -2.35 -47.33 17.76
CA GLU A 81 -1.25 -47.26 18.71
C GLU A 81 -0.13 -46.38 18.16
N LEU A 82 0.23 -46.57 16.89
CA LEU A 82 1.22 -45.70 16.20
C LEU A 82 0.74 -44.26 16.10
N ALA A 83 -0.55 -44.04 15.78
CA ALA A 83 -1.17 -42.72 15.75
C ALA A 83 -1.07 -42.02 17.12
N ALA A 84 -1.43 -42.71 18.20
CA ALA A 84 -1.33 -42.14 19.54
C ALA A 84 0.12 -41.81 19.93
N ARG A 85 1.11 -42.64 19.55
CA ARG A 85 2.54 -42.31 19.76
C ARG A 85 3.00 -41.08 18.97
N ARG A 86 2.59 -40.94 17.70
CA ARG A 86 2.91 -39.78 16.87
C ARG A 86 2.31 -38.49 17.45
N LEU A 87 1.04 -38.53 17.86
CA LEU A 87 0.36 -37.40 18.50
C LEU A 87 0.99 -37.05 19.85
N LEU A 88 1.46 -38.00 20.63
CA LEU A 88 2.22 -37.75 21.88
C LEU A 88 3.55 -37.02 21.58
N ALA A 89 4.27 -37.44 20.54
CA ALA A 89 5.49 -36.77 20.13
C ALA A 89 5.20 -35.32 19.67
N ALA A 90 4.16 -35.14 18.87
CA ALA A 90 3.72 -33.82 18.43
C ALA A 90 3.30 -32.90 19.60
N GLU A 91 2.54 -33.43 20.59
CA GLU A 91 2.14 -32.69 21.79
C GLU A 91 3.35 -32.20 22.60
N ARG A 92 4.37 -33.02 22.74
CA ARG A 92 5.63 -32.71 23.47
C ARG A 92 6.48 -31.68 22.72
N GLN A 93 6.43 -31.67 21.38
CA GLN A 93 7.18 -30.76 20.52
C GLN A 93 6.46 -29.44 20.26
N MET A 94 5.27 -29.19 20.82
CA MET A 94 4.47 -27.99 20.56
C MET A 94 5.17 -26.67 20.94
N ASP A 95 6.14 -26.71 21.84
CA ASP A 95 6.94 -25.51 22.18
C ASP A 95 7.88 -25.10 21.04
N GLU A 96 8.25 -26.06 20.18
CA GLU A 96 9.07 -25.85 18.98
C GLU A 96 8.22 -25.65 17.70
N ALA A 97 6.89 -25.73 17.82
CA ALA A 97 5.98 -25.64 16.69
C ALA A 97 6.15 -24.28 15.95
N ALA A 98 6.15 -24.36 14.63
CA ALA A 98 6.33 -23.20 13.76
C ALA A 98 5.03 -22.38 13.62
N VAL A 99 4.57 -21.79 14.73
CA VAL A 99 3.39 -20.91 14.79
C VAL A 99 3.88 -19.51 15.07
N PHE A 100 3.78 -18.61 14.08
CA PHE A 100 4.35 -17.27 14.11
C PHE A 100 3.36 -16.23 13.62
N THR A 101 3.61 -14.94 13.93
CA THR A 101 3.05 -13.86 13.14
C THR A 101 3.75 -13.82 11.78
N ILE A 102 3.08 -13.24 10.76
CA ILE A 102 3.69 -13.08 9.41
C ILE A 102 5.04 -12.36 9.52
N HIS A 103 5.09 -11.26 10.29
CA HIS A 103 6.34 -10.51 10.52
C HIS A 103 7.39 -11.32 11.29
N GLY A 104 6.97 -12.07 12.31
CA GLY A 104 7.86 -12.97 13.05
C GLY A 104 8.46 -14.06 12.17
N PHE A 105 7.68 -14.60 11.24
CA PHE A 105 8.18 -15.52 10.21
C PHE A 105 9.22 -14.84 9.31
N CYS A 106 8.92 -13.67 8.77
CA CYS A 106 9.85 -12.93 7.91
C CYS A 106 11.17 -12.63 8.62
N GLN A 107 11.11 -12.11 9.85
CA GLN A 107 12.29 -11.85 10.67
C GLN A 107 13.13 -13.11 10.88
N ARG A 108 12.48 -14.23 11.22
CA ARG A 108 13.16 -15.52 11.42
C ARG A 108 13.86 -15.98 10.15
N MET A 109 13.19 -15.90 8.99
CA MET A 109 13.76 -16.32 7.71
C MET A 109 14.96 -15.48 7.32
N LEU A 110 14.86 -14.17 7.44
CA LEU A 110 15.96 -13.24 7.17
C LEU A 110 17.18 -13.51 8.07
N ARG A 111 16.96 -13.73 9.37
CA ARG A 111 18.06 -14.02 10.33
C ARG A 111 18.69 -15.40 10.09
N GLN A 112 17.90 -16.44 9.87
CA GLN A 112 18.41 -17.80 9.66
C GLN A 112 19.13 -17.96 8.33
N ASN A 113 18.79 -17.14 7.34
CA ASN A 113 19.34 -17.18 5.98
C ASN A 113 20.02 -15.85 5.61
N ALA A 114 20.75 -15.25 6.53
CA ALA A 114 21.34 -13.92 6.35
C ALA A 114 22.28 -13.83 5.14
N PHE A 115 22.99 -14.91 4.80
CA PHE A 115 23.86 -14.95 3.62
C PHE A 115 23.08 -14.91 2.30
N GLU A 116 21.98 -15.66 2.20
CA GLU A 116 21.15 -15.73 1.02
C GLU A 116 20.24 -14.51 0.88
N SER A 117 19.78 -13.97 2.00
CA SER A 117 18.91 -12.78 2.03
C SER A 117 19.68 -11.46 1.95
N GLY A 118 21.00 -11.46 2.23
CA GLY A 118 21.80 -10.23 2.37
C GLY A 118 21.41 -9.40 3.60
N ALA A 119 20.66 -9.96 4.55
CA ALA A 119 20.24 -9.28 5.76
C ALA A 119 21.41 -9.07 6.73
N LEU A 120 21.38 -7.97 7.48
CA LEU A 120 22.35 -7.68 8.52
C LEU A 120 22.14 -8.62 9.72
N PHE A 121 23.23 -9.10 10.32
CA PHE A 121 23.19 -10.06 11.42
C PHE A 121 22.61 -9.48 12.72
N GLU A 122 22.95 -8.20 13.00
CA GLU A 122 22.47 -7.48 14.17
C GLU A 122 21.65 -6.27 13.72
N THR A 123 20.35 -6.31 13.99
CA THR A 123 19.42 -5.23 13.66
C THR A 123 18.56 -4.90 14.88
N GLU A 124 18.44 -3.61 15.18
CA GLU A 124 17.52 -3.08 16.18
C GLU A 124 16.12 -2.89 15.56
N PHE A 125 15.09 -3.21 16.36
CA PHE A 125 13.73 -3.08 15.89
C PHE A 125 13.18 -1.68 16.14
N LEU A 126 12.83 -0.96 15.08
CA LEU A 126 12.24 0.37 15.15
C LEU A 126 10.72 0.26 15.22
N THR A 127 10.17 0.46 16.43
CA THR A 127 8.72 0.43 16.67
C THR A 127 8.01 1.74 16.34
N ASP A 128 8.73 2.87 16.37
CA ASP A 128 8.24 4.20 16.02
C ASP A 128 9.27 4.93 15.15
N ASP A 129 8.92 5.19 13.92
CA ASP A 129 9.75 5.89 12.95
C ASP A 129 9.39 7.37 12.77
N SER A 130 8.52 7.93 13.62
CA SER A 130 8.00 9.30 13.52
C SER A 130 9.11 10.35 13.50
N GLN A 131 10.14 10.20 14.34
CA GLN A 131 11.28 11.12 14.36
C GLN A 131 12.12 11.00 13.09
N LEU A 132 12.35 9.79 12.61
CA LEU A 132 13.06 9.54 11.37
C LEU A 132 12.35 10.16 10.17
N ARG A 133 11.03 10.02 10.10
CA ARG A 133 10.18 10.67 9.07
C ARG A 133 10.31 12.17 9.09
N LEU A 134 10.19 12.78 10.28
CA LEU A 134 10.31 14.23 10.42
C LEU A 134 11.71 14.72 10.04
N GLN A 135 12.75 14.01 10.42
CA GLN A 135 14.11 14.35 10.05
C GLN A 135 14.31 14.26 8.53
N ALA A 136 13.91 13.16 7.90
CA ALA A 136 14.04 12.95 6.46
C ALA A 136 13.30 14.01 5.64
N VAL A 137 12.08 14.39 6.06
CA VAL A 137 11.31 15.48 5.42
C VAL A 137 11.98 16.83 5.66
N SER A 138 12.54 17.08 6.85
CA SER A 138 13.24 18.32 7.15
C SER A 138 14.52 18.47 6.31
N ASP A 139 15.23 17.39 6.08
CA ASP A 139 16.42 17.37 5.24
C ASP A 139 16.07 17.55 3.75
N TYR A 140 14.96 16.92 3.29
CA TYR A 140 14.40 17.21 1.98
C TYR A 140 14.05 18.69 1.82
N TRP A 141 13.33 19.24 2.81
CA TRP A 141 12.92 20.65 2.83
C TRP A 141 14.09 21.62 2.70
N ARG A 142 15.17 21.38 3.46
CA ARG A 142 16.37 22.22 3.39
C ARG A 142 17.06 22.11 2.04
N ALA A 143 17.19 20.89 1.52
CA ALA A 143 17.87 20.66 0.25
C ALA A 143 17.13 21.25 -0.95
N GLU A 144 15.79 21.13 -0.97
CA GLU A 144 14.99 21.57 -2.12
C GLU A 144 14.57 23.04 -2.07
N PHE A 145 14.25 23.56 -0.88
CA PHE A 145 13.59 24.88 -0.80
C PHE A 145 14.47 26.01 -0.25
N TYR A 146 15.65 25.71 0.31
CA TYR A 146 16.56 26.79 0.73
C TYR A 146 17.29 27.46 -0.45
N PRO A 147 17.69 26.72 -1.50
CA PRO A 147 18.38 27.35 -2.63
C PRO A 147 17.47 28.04 -3.65
N VAL A 148 16.13 27.97 -3.51
CA VAL A 148 15.20 28.58 -4.49
C VAL A 148 15.03 30.07 -4.25
N ASP A 149 14.57 30.78 -5.29
CA ASP A 149 14.25 32.20 -5.20
C ASP A 149 13.09 32.49 -4.22
N LYS A 150 12.97 33.77 -3.85
CA LYS A 150 11.99 34.23 -2.86
C LYS A 150 10.55 33.97 -3.29
N THR A 151 10.23 34.06 -4.58
CA THR A 151 8.86 33.91 -5.10
C THR A 151 8.42 32.47 -5.00
N LEU A 152 9.26 31.54 -5.42
CA LEU A 152 9.03 30.11 -5.30
C LEU A 152 8.99 29.69 -3.82
N ALA A 153 9.92 30.17 -3.00
CA ALA A 153 9.92 29.90 -1.56
C ALA A 153 8.61 30.35 -0.88
N SER A 154 8.09 31.53 -1.27
CA SER A 154 6.80 32.03 -0.77
C SER A 154 5.64 31.15 -1.20
N SER A 155 5.62 30.67 -2.44
CA SER A 155 4.61 29.76 -2.97
C SER A 155 4.64 28.41 -2.25
N VAL A 156 5.83 27.86 -1.96
CA VAL A 156 5.99 26.63 -1.17
C VAL A 156 5.44 26.81 0.25
N ARG A 157 5.79 27.93 0.92
CA ARG A 157 5.32 28.23 2.27
C ARG A 157 3.82 28.48 2.35
N ALA A 158 3.20 28.99 1.31
CA ALA A 158 1.75 29.14 1.21
C ALA A 158 1.04 27.78 1.16
N LEU A 159 1.64 26.78 0.50
CA LEU A 159 1.13 25.40 0.45
C LEU A 159 1.41 24.63 1.75
N TRP A 160 2.64 24.73 2.23
CA TRP A 160 3.10 24.07 3.45
C TRP A 160 3.89 25.05 4.32
N PRO A 161 3.35 25.50 5.46
CA PRO A 161 4.05 26.44 6.34
C PRO A 161 5.31 25.85 7.01
N SER A 162 5.45 24.53 7.05
CA SER A 162 6.58 23.83 7.68
C SER A 162 6.82 22.44 7.08
N PRO A 163 8.01 21.82 7.31
CA PRO A 163 8.26 20.42 6.98
C PRO A 163 7.21 19.46 7.58
N ALA A 164 6.77 19.72 8.81
CA ALA A 164 5.74 18.91 9.46
C ALA A 164 4.37 18.99 8.75
N ALA A 165 4.04 20.11 8.13
CA ALA A 165 2.82 20.24 7.33
C ALA A 165 2.91 19.41 6.04
N LEU A 166 4.07 19.40 5.38
CA LEU A 166 4.33 18.54 4.22
C LEU A 166 4.27 17.05 4.62
N LEU A 167 4.90 16.67 5.74
CA LEU A 167 4.86 15.30 6.26
C LEU A 167 3.43 14.83 6.52
N ARG A 168 2.60 15.68 7.13
CA ARG A 168 1.20 15.33 7.42
C ARG A 168 0.40 15.01 6.17
N GLU A 169 0.65 15.73 5.09
CA GLU A 169 -0.04 15.50 3.82
C GLU A 169 0.42 14.23 3.12
N MET A 170 1.72 13.92 3.20
CA MET A 170 2.29 12.75 2.50
C MET A 170 2.41 11.50 3.38
N GLY A 171 2.01 11.58 4.65
CA GLY A 171 2.24 10.50 5.64
C GLY A 171 1.75 9.16 5.17
N SER A 172 0.50 9.07 4.69
CA SER A 172 -0.08 7.82 4.15
C SER A 172 0.68 7.25 2.94
N TRP A 173 1.38 8.10 2.18
CA TRP A 173 2.19 7.63 1.05
C TRP A 173 3.50 7.00 1.52
N LEU A 174 3.98 7.36 2.70
CA LEU A 174 5.17 6.75 3.31
C LEU A 174 4.86 5.41 3.97
N ASP A 175 3.60 5.20 4.39
CA ASP A 175 3.14 3.96 5.03
C ASP A 175 3.03 2.78 4.06
N ASN A 176 2.88 3.06 2.76
CA ASN A 176 2.80 2.02 1.74
C ASN A 176 4.04 2.06 0.83
N SER A 177 4.96 1.12 1.01
CA SER A 177 6.21 1.04 0.25
C SER A 177 5.99 0.69 -1.23
N GLU A 178 4.89 0.03 -1.57
CA GLU A 178 4.53 -0.38 -2.94
C GLU A 178 3.68 0.66 -3.69
N LEU A 179 3.31 1.77 -3.04
CA LEU A 179 2.50 2.80 -3.68
C LEU A 179 3.23 3.38 -4.90
N GLU A 180 2.67 3.13 -6.06
CA GLU A 180 3.09 3.76 -7.31
C GLU A 180 2.40 5.13 -7.46
N ILE A 181 3.21 6.16 -7.73
CA ILE A 181 2.71 7.53 -7.88
C ILE A 181 2.65 7.86 -9.37
N HIS A 182 1.46 8.04 -9.89
CA HIS A 182 1.21 8.41 -11.28
C HIS A 182 0.69 9.84 -11.41
N PRO A 183 0.98 10.52 -12.56
CA PRO A 183 1.89 10.10 -13.62
C PRO A 183 3.35 10.13 -13.16
N ALA A 184 4.22 9.35 -13.84
CA ALA A 184 5.65 9.42 -13.58
C ALA A 184 6.15 10.85 -13.83
N LEU A 185 6.97 11.37 -12.90
CA LEU A 185 7.58 12.69 -13.07
C LEU A 185 8.58 12.65 -14.23
N GLY A 186 8.42 13.58 -15.17
CA GLY A 186 9.49 13.94 -16.09
C GLY A 186 10.66 14.65 -15.38
N ASP A 187 11.67 15.01 -16.16
CA ASP A 187 12.86 15.73 -15.66
C ASP A 187 12.61 17.24 -15.39
N GLU A 188 11.34 17.65 -15.36
CA GLU A 188 10.95 19.05 -15.14
C GLU A 188 11.40 19.53 -13.76
N THR A 189 12.16 20.62 -13.70
CA THR A 189 12.59 21.20 -12.41
C THR A 189 11.45 21.95 -11.72
N LEU A 190 11.52 22.10 -10.40
CA LEU A 190 10.56 22.85 -9.61
C LEU A 190 10.51 24.32 -10.05
N ALA A 191 11.68 24.91 -10.33
CA ALA A 191 11.78 26.29 -10.82
C ALA A 191 11.14 26.45 -12.21
N ALA A 192 11.37 25.51 -13.14
CA ALA A 192 10.76 25.56 -14.47
C ALA A 192 9.22 25.45 -14.40
N ARG A 193 8.69 24.52 -13.59
CA ARG A 193 7.24 24.39 -13.38
C ARG A 193 6.65 25.68 -12.78
N HIS A 194 7.30 26.23 -11.77
CA HIS A 194 6.88 27.47 -11.13
C HIS A 194 6.84 28.63 -12.14
N GLN A 195 7.93 28.82 -12.88
CA GLN A 195 8.03 29.89 -13.87
C GLN A 195 6.98 29.75 -14.98
N ALA A 196 6.78 28.55 -15.50
CA ALA A 196 5.77 28.31 -16.54
C ALA A 196 4.35 28.60 -16.02
N ALA A 197 4.02 28.16 -14.78
CA ALA A 197 2.73 28.43 -14.18
C ALA A 197 2.50 29.93 -13.93
N MET A 198 3.49 30.62 -13.36
CA MET A 198 3.40 32.06 -13.11
C MET A 198 3.31 32.89 -14.40
N SER A 199 4.06 32.50 -15.45
CA SER A 199 3.97 33.17 -16.75
C SER A 199 2.59 33.05 -17.39
N ARG A 200 1.96 31.88 -17.32
CA ARG A 200 0.59 31.67 -17.82
C ARG A 200 -0.44 32.49 -17.04
N ILE A 201 -0.33 32.50 -15.70
CA ILE A 201 -1.21 33.31 -14.84
C ILE A 201 -1.04 34.80 -15.18
N ALA A 202 0.20 35.26 -15.29
CA ALA A 202 0.49 36.66 -15.61
C ALA A 202 -0.04 37.07 -17.00
N ALA A 203 0.07 36.22 -18.01
CA ALA A 203 -0.49 36.45 -19.33
C ALA A 203 -2.01 36.68 -19.29
N VAL A 204 -2.75 35.73 -18.65
CA VAL A 204 -4.22 35.87 -18.52
C VAL A 204 -4.61 37.11 -17.73
N LYS A 205 -3.88 37.47 -16.67
CA LYS A 205 -4.11 38.69 -15.89
C LYS A 205 -3.94 39.94 -16.74
N SER A 206 -2.84 40.02 -17.48
CA SER A 206 -2.53 41.15 -18.35
C SER A 206 -3.57 41.33 -19.45
N GLU A 207 -3.91 40.24 -20.14
CA GLU A 207 -4.93 40.21 -21.18
C GLU A 207 -6.31 40.58 -20.64
N TRP A 208 -6.68 40.10 -19.46
CA TRP A 208 -7.96 40.44 -18.82
C TRP A 208 -8.09 41.94 -18.59
N LEU A 209 -7.05 42.60 -18.02
CA LEU A 209 -7.06 44.04 -17.77
C LEU A 209 -7.04 44.87 -19.06
N ALA A 210 -6.30 44.41 -20.06
CA ALA A 210 -6.21 45.10 -21.33
C ALA A 210 -7.50 45.06 -22.16
N GLN A 211 -8.33 43.99 -21.97
CA GLN A 211 -9.46 43.74 -22.85
C GLN A 211 -10.84 43.81 -22.14
N MET A 212 -10.93 44.45 -20.99
CA MET A 212 -12.15 44.54 -20.17
C MET A 212 -13.38 44.99 -20.95
N ASP A 213 -13.26 46.02 -21.79
CA ASP A 213 -14.37 46.50 -22.57
C ASP A 213 -14.82 45.52 -23.66
N GLU A 214 -13.86 44.81 -24.24
CA GLU A 214 -14.12 43.76 -25.22
C GLU A 214 -14.80 42.55 -24.60
N ILE A 215 -14.33 42.12 -23.43
CA ILE A 215 -14.97 41.06 -22.65
C ILE A 215 -16.43 41.40 -22.37
N ARG A 216 -16.69 42.60 -21.89
CA ARG A 216 -18.07 43.09 -21.69
C ARG A 216 -18.89 43.05 -22.96
N ARG A 217 -18.38 43.57 -24.04
CA ARG A 217 -19.08 43.62 -25.33
C ARG A 217 -19.47 42.24 -25.84
N GLN A 218 -18.61 41.25 -25.67
CA GLN A 218 -18.85 39.91 -26.18
C GLN A 218 -19.68 39.03 -25.21
N THR A 219 -19.76 39.35 -23.93
CA THR A 219 -20.43 38.49 -22.95
C THR A 219 -21.73 39.11 -22.39
N ASP A 220 -21.80 40.44 -22.19
CA ASP A 220 -23.00 41.07 -21.62
C ASP A 220 -24.20 40.92 -22.56
N GLY A 221 -25.26 40.36 -21.99
CA GLY A 221 -26.49 40.12 -22.72
C GLY A 221 -26.44 38.98 -23.75
N GLN A 222 -25.25 38.51 -24.18
CA GLN A 222 -25.09 37.38 -25.10
C GLN A 222 -25.17 36.05 -24.43
N ILE A 223 -24.66 35.96 -23.22
CA ILE A 223 -24.58 34.73 -22.43
C ILE A 223 -25.70 34.69 -21.35
N SER A 224 -26.25 33.54 -21.09
CA SER A 224 -27.30 33.38 -20.08
C SER A 224 -26.78 33.72 -18.68
N ARG A 225 -27.48 34.61 -17.97
CA ARG A 225 -27.14 35.09 -16.61
C ARG A 225 -25.94 36.07 -16.56
N TYR A 226 -25.35 36.50 -17.68
CA TYR A 226 -24.26 37.47 -17.70
C TYR A 226 -24.85 38.89 -17.82
N THR A 227 -25.59 39.27 -16.77
CA THR A 227 -26.22 40.60 -16.63
C THR A 227 -26.42 40.95 -15.14
N GLY A 228 -26.49 42.21 -14.83
CA GLY A 228 -26.83 42.71 -13.50
C GLY A 228 -25.74 42.51 -12.44
N LYS A 229 -26.10 42.63 -11.16
CA LYS A 229 -25.15 42.69 -10.04
C LYS A 229 -24.21 41.50 -9.96
N ASN A 230 -24.67 40.29 -10.25
CA ASN A 230 -23.83 39.10 -10.14
C ASN A 230 -22.71 39.12 -11.20
N TYR A 231 -23.04 39.48 -12.43
CA TYR A 231 -22.07 39.57 -13.51
C TYR A 231 -21.05 40.67 -13.23
N GLU A 232 -21.47 41.85 -12.78
CA GLU A 232 -20.55 42.91 -12.35
C GLU A 232 -19.63 42.48 -11.19
N GLY A 233 -20.19 41.69 -10.23
CA GLY A 233 -19.42 41.16 -9.13
C GLY A 233 -18.35 40.13 -9.59
N TRP A 234 -18.61 39.34 -10.64
CA TRP A 234 -17.59 38.41 -11.19
C TRP A 234 -16.49 39.18 -11.90
N LEU A 235 -16.83 40.19 -12.72
CA LEU A 235 -15.85 41.02 -13.38
C LEU A 235 -14.95 41.76 -12.37
N ALA A 236 -15.54 42.32 -11.31
CA ALA A 236 -14.80 43.03 -10.29
C ALA A 236 -13.79 42.09 -9.55
N LYS A 237 -14.25 40.90 -9.13
CA LYS A 237 -13.37 39.91 -8.45
C LYS A 237 -12.22 39.47 -9.35
N ILE A 238 -12.46 39.26 -10.65
CA ILE A 238 -11.40 38.87 -11.58
C ILE A 238 -10.45 40.02 -11.81
N ALA A 239 -10.96 41.26 -11.92
CA ALA A 239 -10.13 42.48 -12.07
C ALA A 239 -9.25 42.69 -10.82
N ASP A 240 -9.81 42.53 -9.60
CA ASP A 240 -9.05 42.63 -8.36
C ASP A 240 -7.92 41.57 -8.32
N TRP A 241 -8.24 40.32 -8.70
CA TRP A 241 -7.23 39.28 -8.82
C TRP A 241 -6.17 39.59 -9.88
N ALA A 242 -6.57 40.12 -11.02
CA ALA A 242 -5.63 40.45 -12.09
C ALA A 242 -4.67 41.59 -11.69
N GLN A 243 -5.08 42.51 -10.82
CA GLN A 243 -4.24 43.55 -10.26
C GLN A 243 -3.37 43.08 -9.09
N ASP A 244 -3.75 42.00 -8.41
CA ASP A 244 -3.02 41.48 -7.25
C ASP A 244 -1.80 40.66 -7.71
N GLU A 245 -0.60 41.24 -7.64
CA GLU A 245 0.67 40.54 -7.92
C GLU A 245 1.01 39.48 -6.89
N SER A 246 0.39 39.52 -5.70
CA SER A 246 0.70 38.60 -4.57
C SER A 246 -0.12 37.32 -4.60
N SER A 247 -1.11 37.19 -5.48
CA SER A 247 -2.07 36.05 -5.50
C SER A 247 -1.45 34.68 -5.76
N GLY A 248 -0.20 34.61 -6.22
CA GLY A 248 0.50 33.35 -6.48
C GLY A 248 -0.28 32.43 -7.44
N TYR A 249 -0.56 31.21 -7.03
CA TYR A 249 -1.36 30.24 -7.82
C TYR A 249 -2.87 30.34 -7.59
N ALA A 250 -3.31 31.24 -6.71
CA ALA A 250 -4.73 31.39 -6.46
C ALA A 250 -5.45 31.96 -7.69
N ILE A 251 -6.43 31.22 -8.17
CA ILE A 251 -7.29 31.61 -9.30
C ILE A 251 -8.73 31.74 -8.78
N PRO A 252 -9.42 32.86 -9.00
CA PRO A 252 -10.80 33.03 -8.55
C PRO A 252 -11.73 32.06 -9.32
N LYS A 253 -12.67 31.45 -8.61
CA LYS A 253 -13.66 30.53 -9.21
C LYS A 253 -14.49 31.19 -10.30
N GLU A 254 -14.68 32.52 -10.23
CA GLU A 254 -15.41 33.33 -11.19
C GLU A 254 -14.75 33.28 -12.56
N LEU A 255 -13.44 33.02 -12.64
CA LEU A 255 -12.72 32.96 -13.94
C LEU A 255 -13.20 31.78 -14.81
N GLU A 256 -13.60 30.64 -14.22
CA GLU A 256 -14.18 29.49 -14.95
C GLU A 256 -15.34 29.90 -15.86
N ARG A 257 -16.13 30.89 -15.42
CA ARG A 257 -17.29 31.36 -16.16
C ARG A 257 -16.91 32.00 -17.50
N PHE A 258 -15.69 32.48 -17.64
CA PHE A 258 -15.17 33.13 -18.82
C PHE A 258 -14.26 32.24 -19.69
N GLY A 259 -14.24 30.94 -19.43
CA GLY A 259 -13.69 29.95 -20.34
C GLY A 259 -14.56 29.81 -21.59
N GLN A 260 -13.94 29.66 -22.77
CA GLN A 260 -14.62 29.53 -24.08
C GLN A 260 -15.70 28.43 -24.02
N THR A 261 -15.36 27.29 -23.45
CA THR A 261 -16.28 26.15 -23.31
C THR A 261 -17.54 26.54 -22.54
N VAL A 262 -17.39 27.17 -21.37
CA VAL A 262 -18.52 27.59 -20.52
C VAL A 262 -19.36 28.70 -21.20
N LEU A 263 -18.74 29.63 -21.96
CA LEU A 263 -19.44 30.64 -22.67
C LEU A 263 -20.30 30.08 -23.81
N GLU A 264 -19.78 29.08 -24.55
CA GLU A 264 -20.52 28.42 -25.64
C GLU A 264 -21.72 27.60 -25.10
N GLU A 265 -21.53 26.87 -24.01
CA GLU A 265 -22.58 26.10 -23.36
C GLU A 265 -23.75 26.94 -22.82
N ASN A 266 -23.43 28.20 -22.45
CA ASN A 266 -24.44 29.09 -21.86
C ASN A 266 -24.91 30.17 -22.83
N LEU A 267 -24.60 30.04 -24.13
CA LEU A 267 -25.02 31.01 -25.16
C LEU A 267 -26.54 31.13 -25.21
N LYS A 268 -27.07 32.37 -25.28
CA LYS A 268 -28.49 32.60 -25.45
C LYS A 268 -28.95 32.24 -26.88
N LYS A 269 -30.20 31.90 -27.05
CA LYS A 269 -30.79 31.62 -28.35
C LYS A 269 -30.71 32.88 -29.23
N GLY A 270 -29.95 32.81 -30.31
CA GLY A 270 -29.68 33.95 -31.19
C GLY A 270 -28.51 34.85 -30.74
N GLY A 271 -27.80 34.48 -29.69
CA GLY A 271 -26.57 35.15 -29.28
C GLY A 271 -25.40 34.84 -30.20
N THR A 272 -24.40 35.71 -30.20
CA THR A 272 -23.16 35.55 -30.97
C THR A 272 -22.11 34.83 -30.12
N VAL A 273 -21.47 33.80 -30.66
CA VAL A 273 -20.39 33.10 -29.98
C VAL A 273 -19.22 34.06 -29.73
N PRO A 274 -18.76 34.19 -28.47
CA PRO A 274 -17.59 34.98 -28.14
C PRO A 274 -16.34 34.42 -28.84
N THR A 275 -15.51 35.30 -29.42
CA THR A 275 -14.34 34.89 -30.22
C THR A 275 -13.02 35.44 -29.70
N LEU A 276 -13.02 36.06 -28.51
CA LEU A 276 -11.83 36.62 -27.91
C LEU A 276 -10.85 35.48 -27.53
N PRO A 277 -9.60 35.50 -28.03
CA PRO A 277 -8.62 34.44 -27.74
C PRO A 277 -8.41 34.17 -26.25
N LEU A 278 -8.51 35.19 -25.41
CA LEU A 278 -8.41 35.11 -23.96
C LEU A 278 -9.32 34.02 -23.35
N PHE A 279 -10.52 33.79 -23.89
CA PHE A 279 -11.45 32.80 -23.37
C PHE A 279 -10.91 31.37 -23.54
N GLY A 280 -10.24 31.08 -24.66
CA GLY A 280 -9.53 29.82 -24.86
C GLY A 280 -8.29 29.68 -23.97
N GLU A 281 -7.58 30.79 -23.74
CA GLU A 281 -6.42 30.79 -22.80
C GLU A 281 -6.85 30.57 -21.35
N ILE A 282 -8.03 31.05 -20.95
CA ILE A 282 -8.61 30.75 -19.64
C ILE A 282 -8.89 29.26 -19.53
N ASP A 283 -9.51 28.60 -20.50
CA ASP A 283 -9.72 27.15 -20.49
C ASP A 283 -8.40 26.42 -20.41
N ALA A 284 -7.41 26.80 -21.17
CA ALA A 284 -6.08 26.20 -21.15
C ALA A 284 -5.36 26.38 -19.77
N LEU A 285 -5.49 27.57 -19.17
CA LEU A 285 -4.97 27.84 -17.82
C LEU A 285 -5.61 26.93 -16.79
N LEU A 286 -6.94 26.89 -16.77
CA LEU A 286 -7.69 26.05 -15.80
C LEU A 286 -7.42 24.55 -15.98
N ALA A 287 -7.40 24.08 -17.22
CA ALA A 287 -7.08 22.68 -17.54
C ALA A 287 -5.67 22.28 -17.11
N SER A 288 -4.70 23.22 -17.20
CA SER A 288 -3.31 22.97 -16.79
C SER A 288 -3.11 22.82 -15.29
N ARG A 289 -4.09 23.22 -14.46
CA ARG A 289 -4.01 23.22 -12.99
C ARG A 289 -2.67 23.78 -12.51
N PRO A 290 -2.37 25.06 -12.77
CA PRO A 290 -1.06 25.64 -12.53
C PRO A 290 -0.69 25.53 -11.05
N GLY A 291 0.50 25.00 -10.77
CA GLY A 291 0.99 24.83 -9.42
C GLY A 291 2.15 23.83 -9.34
N ILE A 292 2.67 23.69 -8.14
CA ILE A 292 3.84 22.85 -7.85
C ILE A 292 3.51 21.70 -6.87
N ARG A 293 2.27 21.61 -6.38
CA ARG A 293 1.89 20.72 -5.29
C ARG A 293 2.14 19.26 -5.62
N ASP A 294 1.65 18.79 -6.76
CA ASP A 294 1.81 17.44 -7.25
C ASP A 294 3.29 17.07 -7.43
N LEU A 295 4.07 17.94 -8.05
CA LEU A 295 5.50 17.77 -8.28
C LEU A 295 6.28 17.66 -6.97
N VAL A 296 5.99 18.54 -6.01
CA VAL A 296 6.64 18.53 -4.69
C VAL A 296 6.29 17.25 -3.92
N LEU A 297 5.02 16.89 -3.87
CA LEU A 297 4.58 15.68 -3.14
C LEU A 297 5.21 14.40 -3.70
N GLN A 298 5.22 14.25 -5.02
CA GLN A 298 5.82 13.09 -5.67
C GLN A 298 7.34 13.01 -5.43
N ARG A 299 8.05 14.13 -5.55
CA ARG A 299 9.49 14.19 -5.27
C ARG A 299 9.80 13.95 -3.80
N ALA A 300 9.05 14.60 -2.92
CA ALA A 300 9.20 14.43 -1.48
C ALA A 300 9.01 12.96 -1.09
N ALA A 301 7.94 12.31 -1.56
CA ALA A 301 7.69 10.90 -1.25
C ALA A 301 8.86 10.00 -1.68
N ARG A 302 9.38 10.20 -2.89
CA ARG A 302 10.53 9.41 -3.39
C ARG A 302 11.80 9.65 -2.59
N VAL A 303 12.17 10.92 -2.39
CA VAL A 303 13.43 11.28 -1.71
C VAL A 303 13.38 10.94 -0.23
N VAL A 304 12.25 11.20 0.44
CA VAL A 304 12.08 10.90 1.85
C VAL A 304 12.13 9.40 2.10
N ARG A 305 11.44 8.57 1.29
CA ARG A 305 11.55 7.11 1.37
C ARG A 305 12.99 6.63 1.24
N SER A 306 13.71 7.10 0.23
CA SER A 306 15.12 6.73 0.02
C SER A 306 15.99 7.12 1.21
N ARG A 307 15.83 8.33 1.75
CA ARG A 307 16.59 8.79 2.93
C ARG A 307 16.27 7.99 4.19
N MET A 308 15.00 7.65 4.40
CA MET A 308 14.60 6.81 5.53
C MET A 308 15.24 5.43 5.44
N GLN A 309 15.22 4.80 4.26
CA GLN A 309 15.85 3.50 4.04
C GLN A 309 17.35 3.54 4.30
N GLU A 310 18.03 4.57 3.78
CA GLU A 310 19.47 4.74 4.00
C GLU A 310 19.79 4.98 5.48
N SER A 311 19.03 5.83 6.17
CA SER A 311 19.21 6.08 7.60
C SER A 311 18.97 4.83 8.46
N LYS A 312 17.94 4.04 8.15
CA LYS A 312 17.67 2.76 8.82
C LYS A 312 18.83 1.78 8.59
N ARG A 313 19.34 1.70 7.35
CA ARG A 313 20.48 0.83 7.02
C ARG A 313 21.73 1.23 7.79
N GLN A 314 22.07 2.53 7.84
CA GLN A 314 23.23 3.04 8.57
C GLN A 314 23.12 2.84 10.08
N ALA A 315 21.91 2.94 10.64
CA ALA A 315 21.64 2.71 12.04
C ALA A 315 21.42 1.22 12.39
N HIS A 316 21.52 0.29 11.43
CA HIS A 316 21.16 -1.13 11.60
C HIS A 316 19.75 -1.33 12.17
N GLN A 317 18.78 -0.54 11.70
CA GLN A 317 17.40 -0.56 12.16
C GLN A 317 16.46 -1.14 11.08
N LEU A 318 15.45 -1.88 11.52
CA LEU A 318 14.39 -2.42 10.67
C LEU A 318 13.02 -2.09 11.26
N SER A 319 12.07 -1.66 10.42
CA SER A 319 10.64 -1.60 10.77
C SER A 319 9.91 -2.88 10.35
N PHE A 320 8.65 -3.00 10.75
CA PHE A 320 7.80 -4.15 10.34
C PHE A 320 7.68 -4.28 8.83
N ASP A 321 7.44 -3.18 8.12
CA ASP A 321 7.32 -3.17 6.66
C ASP A 321 8.63 -3.52 5.95
N ASP A 322 9.78 -3.18 6.56
CA ASP A 322 11.09 -3.53 6.03
C ASP A 322 11.29 -5.06 6.01
N LEU A 323 10.78 -5.79 7.01
CA LEU A 323 10.89 -7.26 7.06
C LEU A 323 10.19 -7.93 5.88
N LEU A 324 8.98 -7.48 5.54
CA LEU A 324 8.22 -7.99 4.40
C LEU A 324 8.94 -7.69 3.09
N ARG A 325 9.33 -6.42 2.91
CA ARG A 325 10.03 -5.97 1.71
C ARG A 325 11.36 -6.69 1.51
N ASP A 326 12.16 -6.82 2.57
CA ASP A 326 13.49 -7.43 2.48
C ASP A 326 13.39 -8.92 2.20
N LEU A 327 12.42 -9.65 2.79
CA LEU A 327 12.19 -11.05 2.47
C LEU A 327 11.65 -11.21 1.03
N ASP A 328 10.66 -10.43 0.62
CA ASP A 328 10.13 -10.47 -0.76
C ASP A 328 11.22 -10.16 -1.80
N GLY A 329 12.07 -9.15 -1.54
CA GLY A 329 13.22 -8.82 -2.36
C GLY A 329 14.25 -9.94 -2.41
N ALA A 330 14.56 -10.56 -1.27
CA ALA A 330 15.49 -11.69 -1.19
C ALA A 330 14.98 -12.91 -1.99
N LEU A 331 13.70 -13.25 -1.85
CA LEU A 331 13.06 -14.34 -2.62
C LEU A 331 13.02 -14.07 -4.13
N GLY A 332 12.99 -12.81 -4.56
CA GLY A 332 13.05 -12.38 -5.96
C GLY A 332 14.46 -12.19 -6.51
N SER A 333 15.49 -12.34 -5.71
CA SER A 333 16.91 -12.13 -6.07
C SER A 333 17.49 -13.32 -6.85
N GLY A 334 18.72 -13.17 -7.36
CA GLY A 334 19.45 -14.28 -8.02
C GLY A 334 19.75 -15.48 -7.12
N LEU A 335 19.71 -15.32 -5.79
CA LEU A 335 19.82 -16.41 -4.80
C LEU A 335 18.45 -16.84 -4.25
N GLY A 336 17.37 -16.23 -4.70
CA GLY A 336 16.03 -16.41 -4.17
C GLY A 336 15.54 -17.87 -4.24
N GLU A 337 15.82 -18.58 -5.34
CA GLU A 337 15.40 -19.99 -5.45
C GLU A 337 16.06 -20.87 -4.37
N ARG A 338 17.35 -20.68 -4.09
CA ARG A 338 18.03 -21.40 -3.00
C ARG A 338 17.43 -21.10 -1.63
N LEU A 339 17.03 -19.84 -1.42
CA LEU A 339 16.34 -19.43 -0.20
C LEU A 339 14.96 -20.10 -0.11
N CYS A 340 14.20 -20.11 -1.21
CA CYS A 340 12.92 -20.82 -1.29
C CYS A 340 13.08 -22.31 -0.98
N GLU A 341 14.05 -23.00 -1.59
CA GLU A 341 14.33 -24.42 -1.36
C GLU A 341 14.63 -24.71 0.11
N ARG A 342 15.46 -23.89 0.78
CA ARG A 342 15.77 -24.03 2.21
C ARG A 342 14.56 -23.85 3.10
N ILE A 343 13.73 -22.84 2.80
CA ILE A 343 12.50 -22.58 3.57
C ILE A 343 11.52 -23.75 3.38
N ARG A 344 11.31 -24.23 2.14
CA ARG A 344 10.47 -25.40 1.83
C ARG A 344 10.97 -26.68 2.47
N ALA A 345 12.29 -26.90 2.51
CA ALA A 345 12.88 -28.07 3.18
C ALA A 345 12.60 -28.06 4.68
N THR A 346 12.50 -26.87 5.31
CA THR A 346 12.17 -26.72 6.72
C THR A 346 10.66 -26.81 6.95
N TYR A 347 9.87 -26.10 6.15
CA TYR A 347 8.42 -26.00 6.29
C TYR A 347 7.74 -26.52 5.02
N ARG A 348 7.36 -27.81 5.03
CA ARG A 348 6.75 -28.46 3.85
C ARG A 348 5.32 -28.03 3.61
N VAL A 349 4.61 -27.64 4.66
CA VAL A 349 3.24 -27.13 4.58
C VAL A 349 3.17 -25.79 5.30
N ALA A 350 2.53 -24.82 4.66
CA ALA A 350 2.19 -23.54 5.27
C ALA A 350 0.67 -23.37 5.37
N MET A 351 0.21 -22.82 6.48
CA MET A 351 -1.18 -22.45 6.73
C MET A 351 -1.22 -20.97 7.08
N ILE A 352 -2.00 -20.20 6.35
CA ILE A 352 -2.22 -18.78 6.64
C ILE A 352 -3.62 -18.64 7.22
N ASP A 353 -3.71 -18.20 8.47
CA ASP A 353 -4.97 -17.91 9.14
C ASP A 353 -5.39 -16.46 8.86
N GLU A 354 -6.70 -16.21 8.86
CA GLU A 354 -7.29 -14.90 8.55
C GLU A 354 -6.83 -14.35 7.18
N PHE A 355 -6.76 -15.22 6.17
CA PHE A 355 -6.18 -14.86 4.86
C PHE A 355 -6.86 -13.67 4.20
N GLN A 356 -8.15 -13.34 4.52
CA GLN A 356 -8.85 -12.17 4.01
C GLN A 356 -8.21 -10.83 4.42
N ASP A 357 -7.35 -10.84 5.45
CA ASP A 357 -6.64 -9.65 5.93
C ASP A 357 -5.20 -9.55 5.38
N THR A 358 -4.83 -10.46 4.49
CA THR A 358 -3.50 -10.52 3.86
C THR A 358 -3.37 -9.45 2.79
N ASP A 359 -2.25 -8.73 2.77
CA ASP A 359 -1.92 -7.78 1.72
C ASP A 359 -1.23 -8.46 0.50
N PRO A 360 -1.15 -7.79 -0.66
CA PRO A 360 -0.55 -8.35 -1.88
C PRO A 360 0.92 -8.78 -1.70
N GLN A 361 1.71 -8.07 -0.89
CA GLN A 361 3.12 -8.40 -0.66
C GLN A 361 3.26 -9.67 0.18
N GLN A 362 2.45 -9.81 1.24
CA GLN A 362 2.40 -11.00 2.07
C GLN A 362 2.00 -12.23 1.24
N TYR A 363 0.94 -12.10 0.43
CA TYR A 363 0.54 -13.17 -0.49
C TYR A 363 1.65 -13.54 -1.47
N ARG A 364 2.32 -12.57 -2.08
CA ARG A 364 3.43 -12.79 -3.02
C ARG A 364 4.58 -13.56 -2.42
N ILE A 365 4.92 -13.30 -1.14
CA ILE A 365 5.94 -14.05 -0.39
C ILE A 365 5.56 -15.54 -0.32
N PHE A 366 4.36 -15.86 0.17
CA PHE A 366 3.92 -17.25 0.33
C PHE A 366 3.68 -17.95 -1.01
N HIS A 367 3.17 -17.22 -2.00
CA HIS A 367 3.00 -17.76 -3.36
C HIS A 367 4.36 -18.11 -4.01
N ARG A 368 5.39 -17.28 -3.85
CA ARG A 368 6.75 -17.61 -4.31
C ARG A 368 7.34 -18.82 -3.59
N LEU A 369 7.06 -18.96 -2.31
CA LEU A 369 7.55 -20.08 -1.53
C LEU A 369 6.89 -21.41 -1.93
N TYR A 370 5.57 -21.43 -2.12
CA TYR A 370 4.79 -22.67 -2.22
C TYR A 370 4.05 -22.86 -3.54
N GLY A 371 3.83 -21.80 -4.32
CA GLY A 371 3.08 -21.86 -5.56
C GLY A 371 3.75 -22.71 -6.63
N GLY A 372 3.01 -23.66 -7.21
CA GLY A 372 3.48 -24.49 -8.31
C GLY A 372 4.43 -25.64 -7.92
N HIS A 373 4.67 -25.88 -6.63
CA HIS A 373 5.53 -26.97 -6.16
C HIS A 373 4.70 -28.15 -5.67
N GLN A 374 4.95 -29.36 -6.20
CA GLN A 374 4.19 -30.57 -5.87
C GLN A 374 4.54 -31.21 -4.53
N ASP A 375 5.72 -30.93 -3.99
CA ASP A 375 6.23 -31.49 -2.72
C ASP A 375 5.90 -30.64 -1.49
N THR A 376 5.19 -29.53 -1.70
CA THR A 376 4.77 -28.59 -0.65
C THR A 376 3.29 -28.22 -0.78
N ALA A 377 2.68 -27.69 0.28
CA ALA A 377 1.30 -27.23 0.24
C ALA A 377 1.14 -25.88 0.94
N LEU A 378 0.28 -25.02 0.38
CA LEU A 378 -0.18 -23.77 0.98
C LEU A 378 -1.69 -23.87 1.21
N LEU A 379 -2.10 -23.74 2.49
CA LEU A 379 -3.50 -23.70 2.88
C LEU A 379 -3.84 -22.27 3.36
N MET A 380 -4.80 -21.65 2.70
CA MET A 380 -5.29 -20.33 3.01
C MET A 380 -6.65 -20.46 3.69
N ILE A 381 -6.71 -20.02 4.95
CA ILE A 381 -7.88 -20.12 5.82
C ILE A 381 -8.40 -18.72 6.09
N GLY A 382 -9.64 -18.45 5.70
CA GLY A 382 -10.22 -17.12 5.89
C GLY A 382 -11.68 -17.03 5.42
N ASP A 383 -12.37 -16.02 5.92
CA ASP A 383 -13.74 -15.69 5.53
C ASP A 383 -13.76 -14.27 4.94
N PRO A 384 -13.99 -14.10 3.63
CA PRO A 384 -14.00 -12.77 2.99
C PRO A 384 -15.06 -11.82 3.55
N LYS A 385 -16.08 -12.34 4.24
CA LYS A 385 -17.11 -11.52 4.91
C LYS A 385 -16.60 -10.87 6.21
N GLN A 386 -15.50 -11.36 6.74
CA GLN A 386 -14.86 -10.86 7.96
C GLN A 386 -13.73 -9.87 7.67
N ALA A 387 -13.45 -9.53 6.41
CA ALA A 387 -12.41 -8.59 6.03
C ALA A 387 -12.71 -7.18 6.57
N ILE A 388 -11.96 -6.73 7.59
CA ILE A 388 -12.14 -5.42 8.24
C ILE A 388 -10.88 -4.54 8.20
N TYR A 389 -9.75 -5.07 7.74
CA TYR A 389 -8.45 -4.40 7.76
C TYR A 389 -8.03 -3.75 6.43
N GLY A 390 -8.99 -3.41 5.55
CA GLY A 390 -8.70 -2.71 4.29
C GLY A 390 -7.88 -1.42 4.45
N PHE A 391 -8.00 -0.74 5.59
CA PHE A 391 -7.20 0.45 5.92
C PHE A 391 -5.71 0.15 6.24
N ARG A 392 -5.34 -1.14 6.41
CA ARG A 392 -3.96 -1.61 6.60
C ARG A 392 -3.35 -2.22 5.33
N GLY A 393 -4.00 -2.04 4.18
CA GLY A 393 -3.54 -2.62 2.91
C GLY A 393 -4.08 -4.01 2.61
N ALA A 394 -4.91 -4.60 3.50
CA ALA A 394 -5.63 -5.83 3.18
C ALA A 394 -6.49 -5.62 1.94
N ASP A 395 -6.34 -6.50 0.96
CA ASP A 395 -7.00 -6.38 -0.33
C ASP A 395 -7.82 -7.63 -0.64
N ILE A 396 -9.15 -7.45 -0.68
CA ILE A 396 -10.08 -8.51 -1.06
C ILE A 396 -9.80 -9.10 -2.45
N PHE A 397 -9.19 -8.31 -3.36
CA PHE A 397 -8.79 -8.80 -4.67
C PHE A 397 -7.65 -9.82 -4.58
N THR A 398 -6.75 -9.68 -3.61
CA THR A 398 -5.72 -10.68 -3.30
C THR A 398 -6.36 -12.01 -2.91
N TYR A 399 -7.41 -11.98 -2.08
CA TYR A 399 -8.18 -13.18 -1.74
C TYR A 399 -8.84 -13.84 -2.96
N ILE A 400 -9.42 -13.03 -3.85
CA ILE A 400 -10.09 -13.51 -5.05
C ILE A 400 -9.09 -14.09 -6.07
N GLN A 401 -7.91 -13.49 -6.21
CA GLN A 401 -6.86 -13.97 -7.10
C GLN A 401 -6.20 -15.27 -6.63
N ALA A 402 -6.16 -15.48 -5.32
CA ALA A 402 -5.56 -16.67 -4.71
C ALA A 402 -6.50 -17.90 -4.75
N ARG A 403 -7.79 -17.70 -5.01
CA ARG A 403 -8.82 -18.74 -5.08
C ARG A 403 -8.90 -19.36 -6.47
#